data_a4e5632f90bfcc70e88e99b78b5a73dc
#
_entry.id   a4e5632f90bfcc70e88e99b78b5a73dc
#
_cell.length_a   1.000
_cell.length_b   1.000
_cell.length_c   1.000
_cell.angle_alpha   90.00
_cell.angle_beta   90.00
_cell.angle_gamma   90.00
#
_symmetry.space_group_name_H-M   'P 1'
#
loop_
_entity.id
_entity.type
_entity.pdbx_description
1 polymer ?
#
loop_
_entity_poly.entity_id
_entity_poly.type
_entity_poly.pdbx_seq_one_letter_code
_entity_poly.pdbx_strand_id
1 'polypeptide(L)'
;RSDGEYKDNRRPETVSFSKNVKDDILRRDFTINSFLMDEDENIIDLLDAKSDLENKIIRTINNPVERFNEDALRMLRAFRFVSKLGFDIEENTLHAIANLSASIKDIAIERTMIELSKTFAGKFRNKALKYMIESKTSENLFGLEDGIKYISNLDVELYPLEAFIVCFVIGDIDDKWKFSNKENNII
;
A
#
# COMPACT_ATOMS: atom_id res chain seq x y z
N ARG A 1 -13.14 -4.27 17.36
CA ARG A 1 -12.30 -5.45 17.16
C ARG A 1 -10.91 -5.09 17.62
N SER A 2 -10.38 -5.75 18.64
CA SER A 2 -8.97 -5.67 19.01
C SER A 2 -8.28 -6.92 18.51
N ASP A 3 -7.13 -6.74 17.88
CA ASP A 3 -6.33 -7.83 17.35
C ASP A 3 -5.34 -8.24 18.46
N GLY A 4 -5.23 -9.55 18.72
CA GLY A 4 -4.25 -10.13 19.65
C GLY A 4 -2.89 -10.34 18.98
N GLU A 5 -2.00 -11.17 19.60
CA GLU A 5 -0.70 -11.49 19.01
C GLU A 5 -0.85 -12.18 17.64
N TYR A 6 0.05 -11.82 16.70
CA TYR A 6 0.04 -12.33 15.33
C TYR A 6 1.02 -13.50 15.18
N LYS A 7 0.54 -14.67 14.74
CA LYS A 7 1.40 -15.86 14.47
C LYS A 7 2.04 -15.85 13.07
N ASP A 8 1.38 -15.24 12.08
CA ASP A 8 1.76 -15.34 10.66
C ASP A 8 1.73 -13.99 9.92
N ASN A 9 1.95 -12.87 10.57
CA ASN A 9 1.82 -11.53 9.98
C ASN A 9 0.50 -11.28 9.20
N ARG A 10 -0.55 -12.10 9.42
CA ARG A 10 -1.80 -12.08 8.66
C ARG A 10 -3.07 -12.15 9.49
N ARG A 11 -3.07 -12.87 10.61
CA ARG A 11 -4.27 -13.07 11.43
C ARG A 11 -3.93 -13.04 12.91
N PRO A 12 -4.64 -12.22 13.70
CA PRO A 12 -4.53 -12.27 15.15
C PRO A 12 -5.07 -13.60 15.67
N GLU A 13 -4.42 -14.19 16.66
CA GLU A 13 -4.88 -15.45 17.32
C GLU A 13 -6.25 -15.29 17.97
N THR A 14 -6.54 -14.10 18.45
CA THR A 14 -7.82 -13.76 19.11
C THR A 14 -8.38 -12.47 18.56
N VAL A 15 -9.68 -12.48 18.29
CA VAL A 15 -10.44 -11.29 17.88
C VAL A 15 -11.44 -10.99 18.99
N SER A 16 -11.23 -9.89 19.70
CA SER A 16 -12.24 -9.34 20.59
C SER A 16 -12.89 -8.10 19.98
N PHE A 17 -14.18 -7.95 20.15
CA PHE A 17 -14.88 -6.74 19.70
C PHE A 17 -14.75 -5.68 20.79
N SER A 18 -13.89 -4.68 20.57
CA SER A 18 -13.87 -3.50 21.39
C SER A 18 -15.07 -2.60 21.05
N LYS A 19 -15.73 -2.07 22.06
CA LYS A 19 -16.72 -0.98 21.91
C LYS A 19 -16.04 0.40 21.91
N ASN A 20 -14.70 0.42 22.00
CA ASN A 20 -13.94 1.65 22.05
C ASN A 20 -13.57 2.11 20.64
N VAL A 21 -14.14 3.22 20.24
CA VAL A 21 -13.87 3.87 18.95
C VAL A 21 -12.38 4.20 18.76
N LYS A 22 -11.67 4.55 19.83
CA LYS A 22 -10.24 4.85 19.78
C LYS A 22 -9.42 3.63 19.35
N ASP A 23 -9.77 2.43 19.82
CA ASP A 23 -9.07 1.20 19.45
C ASP A 23 -9.28 0.88 17.95
N ASP A 24 -10.46 1.19 17.41
CA ASP A 24 -10.73 1.04 15.98
C ASP A 24 -9.85 1.96 15.12
N ILE A 25 -9.67 3.20 15.55
CA ILE A 25 -8.81 4.16 14.86
C ILE A 25 -7.35 3.72 14.94
N LEU A 26 -6.85 3.36 16.11
CA LEU A 26 -5.45 3.02 16.33
C LEU A 26 -4.99 1.77 15.55
N ARG A 27 -5.91 0.91 15.12
CA ARG A 27 -5.57 -0.26 14.27
C ARG A 27 -5.58 0.01 12.76
N ARG A 28 -6.05 1.20 12.33
CA ARG A 28 -6.01 1.61 10.92
C ARG A 28 -4.57 1.81 10.44
N ASP A 29 -4.36 1.92 9.14
CA ASP A 29 -3.03 2.02 8.54
C ASP A 29 -2.44 3.44 8.63
N PHE A 30 -3.15 4.44 8.13
CA PHE A 30 -2.64 5.81 7.97
C PHE A 30 -3.56 6.84 8.63
N THR A 31 -2.95 7.96 9.06
CA THR A 31 -3.65 9.08 9.68
C THR A 31 -4.77 9.62 8.80
N ILE A 32 -4.56 9.72 7.50
CA ILE A 32 -5.57 10.15 6.52
C ILE A 32 -6.85 9.29 6.50
N ASN A 33 -6.81 8.10 7.11
CA ASN A 33 -7.95 7.18 7.25
C ASN A 33 -8.51 7.13 8.67
N SER A 34 -8.06 8.01 9.58
CA SER A 34 -8.43 7.96 11.01
C SER A 34 -9.66 8.78 11.36
N PHE A 35 -10.20 9.54 10.41
CA PHE A 35 -11.39 10.35 10.65
C PHE A 35 -12.63 9.49 10.89
N LEU A 36 -13.50 9.98 11.74
CA LEU A 36 -14.83 9.47 11.96
C LEU A 36 -15.84 10.59 11.73
N MET A 37 -17.08 10.20 11.55
CA MET A 37 -18.21 11.12 11.45
C MET A 37 -19.29 10.66 12.43
N ASP A 38 -19.84 11.57 13.21
CA ASP A 38 -20.96 11.27 14.10
C ASP A 38 -22.32 11.33 13.36
N GLU A 39 -23.40 11.11 14.08
CA GLU A 39 -24.76 11.11 13.53
C GLU A 39 -25.21 12.50 13.05
N ASP A 40 -24.58 13.56 13.55
CA ASP A 40 -24.83 14.96 13.18
C ASP A 40 -23.87 15.45 12.07
N GLU A 41 -23.15 14.53 11.41
CA GLU A 41 -22.16 14.79 10.35
C GLU A 41 -20.92 15.60 10.82
N ASN A 42 -20.65 15.68 12.13
CA ASN A 42 -19.42 16.31 12.60
C ASN A 42 -18.24 15.35 12.45
N ILE A 43 -17.12 15.89 11.96
CA ILE A 43 -15.88 15.12 11.82
C ILE A 43 -15.17 15.05 13.16
N ILE A 44 -14.89 13.83 13.60
CA ILE A 44 -14.11 13.53 14.81
C ILE A 44 -12.70 13.14 14.40
N ASP A 45 -11.72 13.92 14.83
CA ASP A 45 -10.29 13.67 14.63
C ASP A 45 -9.62 13.45 16.00
N LEU A 46 -9.31 12.19 16.34
CA LEU A 46 -8.68 11.82 17.60
C LEU A 46 -7.15 11.79 17.55
N LEU A 47 -6.55 11.94 16.39
CA LEU A 47 -5.10 11.81 16.17
C LEU A 47 -4.45 13.07 15.62
N ASP A 48 -5.18 14.19 15.55
CA ASP A 48 -4.72 15.42 14.87
C ASP A 48 -4.31 15.16 13.40
N ALA A 49 -5.04 14.26 12.76
CA ALA A 49 -4.76 13.79 11.40
C ALA A 49 -5.14 14.83 10.32
N LYS A 50 -5.91 15.86 10.70
CA LYS A 50 -6.28 16.96 9.81
C LYS A 50 -5.06 17.68 9.26
N SER A 51 -4.02 17.87 10.09
CA SER A 51 -2.75 18.47 9.66
C SER A 51 -2.08 17.66 8.53
N ASP A 52 -2.04 16.33 8.63
CA ASP A 52 -1.49 15.48 7.58
C ASP A 52 -2.31 15.55 6.30
N LEU A 53 -3.64 15.62 6.41
CA LEU A 53 -4.53 15.77 5.26
C LEU A 53 -4.32 17.11 4.55
N GLU A 54 -4.23 18.22 5.29
CA GLU A 54 -4.00 19.56 4.77
C GLU A 54 -2.62 19.70 4.12
N ASN A 55 -1.59 19.09 4.73
CA ASN A 55 -0.22 19.05 4.21
C ASN A 55 0.00 17.99 3.14
N LYS A 56 -1.03 17.20 2.80
CA LYS A 56 -0.97 16.12 1.81
C LYS A 56 0.09 15.07 2.13
N ILE A 57 0.12 14.61 3.36
CA ILE A 57 1.09 13.64 3.89
C ILE A 57 0.41 12.31 4.19
N ILE A 58 1.06 11.20 3.80
CA ILE A 58 0.72 9.83 4.17
C ILE A 58 1.65 9.42 5.31
N ARG A 59 1.11 9.33 6.50
CA ARG A 59 1.81 8.94 7.73
C ARG A 59 1.13 7.73 8.34
N THR A 60 1.90 6.75 8.82
CA THR A 60 1.34 5.63 9.60
C THR A 60 0.80 6.12 10.95
N ILE A 61 -0.26 5.47 11.41
CA ILE A 61 -0.72 5.64 12.79
C ILE A 61 0.27 4.90 13.69
N ASN A 62 0.80 5.57 14.73
CA ASN A 62 1.85 5.06 15.62
C ASN A 62 3.18 4.74 14.90
N ASN A 63 3.98 3.82 15.47
CA ASN A 63 5.29 3.46 14.97
C ASN A 63 5.19 2.73 13.62
N PRO A 64 5.80 3.24 12.53
CA PRO A 64 5.70 2.64 11.22
C PRO A 64 6.31 1.23 11.14
N VAL A 65 7.40 0.96 11.87
CA VAL A 65 8.05 -0.35 11.88
C VAL A 65 7.11 -1.41 12.48
N GLU A 66 6.47 -1.10 13.60
CA GLU A 66 5.50 -2.00 14.23
C GLU A 66 4.32 -2.25 13.30
N ARG A 67 3.79 -1.18 12.68
CA ARG A 67 2.63 -1.27 11.78
C ARG A 67 2.90 -2.10 10.53
N PHE A 68 4.10 -2.04 9.97
CA PHE A 68 4.48 -2.83 8.81
C PHE A 68 4.81 -4.28 9.18
N ASN A 69 5.37 -4.54 10.37
CA ASN A 69 5.56 -5.89 10.90
C ASN A 69 4.24 -6.62 11.20
N GLU A 70 3.18 -5.90 11.61
CA GLU A 70 1.83 -6.48 11.78
C GLU A 70 1.21 -6.91 10.43
N ASP A 71 1.35 -6.12 9.38
CA ASP A 71 0.88 -6.43 8.03
C ASP A 71 1.71 -5.66 6.98
N ALA A 72 2.64 -6.38 6.34
CA ALA A 72 3.52 -5.82 5.30
C ALA A 72 2.74 -5.23 4.11
N LEU A 73 1.50 -5.67 3.86
CA LEU A 73 0.65 -5.10 2.81
C LEU A 73 0.43 -3.59 2.98
N ARG A 74 0.51 -3.08 4.20
CA ARG A 74 0.37 -1.64 4.45
C ARG A 74 1.40 -0.80 3.70
N MET A 75 2.60 -1.36 3.42
CA MET A 75 3.60 -0.69 2.59
C MET A 75 3.08 -0.48 1.16
N LEU A 76 2.49 -1.50 0.54
CA LEU A 76 1.90 -1.38 -0.79
C LEU A 76 0.68 -0.44 -0.79
N ARG A 77 -0.07 -0.42 0.30
CA ARG A 77 -1.20 0.50 0.47
C ARG A 77 -0.75 1.97 0.53
N ALA A 78 0.44 2.28 1.11
CA ALA A 78 1.01 3.62 1.08
C ALA A 78 1.18 4.11 -0.36
N PHE A 79 1.79 3.32 -1.22
CA PHE A 79 1.97 3.66 -2.64
C PHE A 79 0.64 3.81 -3.39
N ARG A 80 -0.34 2.95 -3.08
CA ARG A 80 -1.70 3.12 -3.62
C ARG A 80 -2.31 4.47 -3.23
N PHE A 81 -2.14 4.92 -1.98
CA PHE A 81 -2.64 6.23 -1.57
C PHE A 81 -1.88 7.37 -2.24
N VAL A 82 -0.55 7.27 -2.39
CA VAL A 82 0.22 8.22 -3.22
C VAL A 82 -0.35 8.28 -4.62
N SER A 83 -0.53 7.13 -5.26
CA SER A 83 -1.04 7.04 -6.64
C SER A 83 -2.44 7.65 -6.79
N LYS A 84 -3.31 7.46 -5.80
CA LYS A 84 -4.68 7.98 -5.83
C LYS A 84 -4.76 9.48 -5.51
N LEU A 85 -4.03 9.95 -4.50
CA LEU A 85 -4.19 11.27 -3.89
C LEU A 85 -3.10 12.28 -4.31
N GLY A 86 -1.94 11.81 -4.77
CA GLY A 86 -0.78 12.64 -5.07
C GLY A 86 -0.04 13.13 -3.83
N PHE A 87 -0.35 12.61 -2.66
CA PHE A 87 0.27 12.98 -1.39
C PHE A 87 1.72 12.46 -1.30
N ASP A 88 2.52 13.05 -0.41
CA ASP A 88 3.87 12.60 -0.11
C ASP A 88 3.85 11.60 1.05
N ILE A 89 4.82 10.69 1.09
CA ILE A 89 5.01 9.80 2.23
C ILE A 89 5.90 10.50 3.25
N GLU A 90 5.47 10.50 4.52
CA GLU A 90 6.26 11.03 5.63
C GLU A 90 7.59 10.29 5.76
N GLU A 91 8.65 11.00 6.11
CA GLU A 91 10.03 10.51 6.07
C GLU A 91 10.26 9.24 6.89
N ASN A 92 9.80 9.20 8.17
CA ASN A 92 9.96 7.99 9.01
C ASN A 92 9.15 6.82 8.46
N THR A 93 7.99 7.09 7.87
CA THR A 93 7.16 6.08 7.20
C THR A 93 7.89 5.52 5.98
N LEU A 94 8.51 6.36 5.15
CA LEU A 94 9.27 5.95 3.97
C LEU A 94 10.54 5.17 4.37
N HIS A 95 11.27 5.62 5.38
CA HIS A 95 12.44 4.90 5.91
C HIS A 95 12.06 3.51 6.44
N ALA A 96 10.94 3.38 7.15
CA ALA A 96 10.46 2.08 7.61
C ALA A 96 10.09 1.16 6.44
N ILE A 97 9.45 1.69 5.38
CA ILE A 97 9.18 0.94 4.15
C ILE A 97 10.49 0.43 3.55
N ALA A 98 11.49 1.30 3.38
CA ALA A 98 12.78 0.92 2.79
C ALA A 98 13.47 -0.20 3.59
N ASN A 99 13.46 -0.10 4.92
CA ASN A 99 14.08 -1.09 5.80
C ASN A 99 13.36 -2.43 5.82
N LEU A 100 12.04 -2.45 5.58
CA LEU A 100 11.19 -3.64 5.66
C LEU A 100 10.73 -4.13 4.28
N SER A 101 11.18 -3.52 3.19
CA SER A 101 10.73 -3.83 1.83
C SER A 101 10.86 -5.32 1.45
N ALA A 102 11.85 -6.03 2.01
CA ALA A 102 12.04 -7.46 1.76
C ALA A 102 10.85 -8.32 2.21
N SER A 103 10.11 -7.92 3.26
CA SER A 103 8.94 -8.65 3.76
C SER A 103 7.73 -8.61 2.80
N ILE A 104 7.78 -7.81 1.75
CA ILE A 104 6.77 -7.82 0.68
C ILE A 104 6.69 -9.18 -0.01
N LYS A 105 7.80 -9.92 -0.09
CA LYS A 105 7.85 -11.27 -0.66
C LYS A 105 7.00 -12.28 0.11
N ASP A 106 6.69 -12.01 1.36
CA ASP A 106 5.89 -12.89 2.23
C ASP A 106 4.38 -12.63 2.09
N ILE A 107 3.99 -11.58 1.37
CA ILE A 107 2.58 -11.26 1.13
C ILE A 107 2.01 -12.21 0.07
N ALA A 108 0.78 -12.72 0.30
CA ALA A 108 0.09 -13.51 -0.71
C ALA A 108 -0.01 -12.72 -2.03
N ILE A 109 0.35 -13.37 -3.14
CA ILE A 109 0.47 -12.71 -4.44
C ILE A 109 -0.84 -12.04 -4.88
N GLU A 110 -1.97 -12.64 -4.55
CA GLU A 110 -3.31 -12.10 -4.88
C GLU A 110 -3.56 -10.75 -4.17
N ARG A 111 -3.10 -10.60 -2.91
CA ARG A 111 -3.19 -9.34 -2.17
C ARG A 111 -2.28 -8.28 -2.79
N THR A 112 -1.06 -8.68 -3.16
CA THR A 112 -0.08 -7.82 -3.85
C THR A 112 -0.64 -7.31 -5.18
N MET A 113 -1.20 -8.21 -6.01
CA MET A 113 -1.82 -7.86 -7.30
C MET A 113 -2.95 -6.83 -7.15
N ILE A 114 -3.81 -6.99 -6.15
CA ILE A 114 -4.92 -6.06 -5.89
C ILE A 114 -4.39 -4.65 -5.58
N GLU A 115 -3.38 -4.52 -4.74
CA GLU A 115 -2.83 -3.21 -4.39
C GLU A 115 -2.03 -2.59 -5.54
N LEU A 116 -1.25 -3.40 -6.29
CA LEU A 116 -0.56 -2.94 -7.48
C LEU A 116 -1.53 -2.49 -8.58
N SER A 117 -2.58 -3.25 -8.85
CA SER A 117 -3.63 -2.86 -9.81
C SER A 117 -4.20 -1.48 -9.48
N LYS A 118 -4.50 -1.22 -8.19
CA LYS A 118 -5.00 0.08 -7.73
C LYS A 118 -3.94 1.17 -7.83
N THR A 119 -2.66 0.82 -7.65
CA THR A 119 -1.54 1.75 -7.79
C THR A 119 -1.36 2.15 -9.26
N PHE A 120 -1.41 1.19 -10.17
CA PHE A 120 -1.31 1.44 -11.61
C PHE A 120 -2.50 2.28 -12.14
N ALA A 121 -3.70 2.11 -11.57
CA ALA A 121 -4.90 2.86 -11.96
C ALA A 121 -4.93 4.31 -11.45
N GLY A 122 -4.04 4.70 -10.55
CA GLY A 122 -4.12 6.01 -9.91
C GLY A 122 -3.59 7.15 -10.78
N LYS A 123 -4.20 8.33 -10.68
CA LYS A 123 -3.82 9.55 -11.42
C LYS A 123 -2.35 9.95 -11.20
N PHE A 124 -1.81 9.71 -10.00
CA PHE A 124 -0.43 10.06 -9.64
C PHE A 124 0.46 8.81 -9.61
N ARG A 125 0.18 7.84 -10.48
CA ARG A 125 0.91 6.57 -10.59
C ARG A 125 2.42 6.75 -10.61
N ASN A 126 2.92 7.61 -11.47
CA ASN A 126 4.37 7.80 -11.64
C ASN A 126 5.07 8.25 -10.36
N LYS A 127 4.40 9.11 -9.55
CA LYS A 127 4.89 9.51 -8.22
C LYS A 127 4.99 8.30 -7.28
N ALA A 128 3.96 7.45 -7.26
CA ALA A 128 3.95 6.25 -6.42
C ALA A 128 5.05 5.25 -6.83
N LEU A 129 5.23 5.04 -8.13
CA LEU A 129 6.28 4.14 -8.65
C LEU A 129 7.69 4.64 -8.33
N LYS A 130 7.93 5.97 -8.35
CA LYS A 130 9.20 6.55 -7.91
C LYS A 130 9.49 6.26 -6.43
N TYR A 131 8.49 6.37 -5.56
CA TYR A 131 8.64 5.96 -4.15
C TYR A 131 8.92 4.45 -4.00
N MET A 132 8.31 3.60 -4.83
CA MET A 132 8.59 2.15 -4.82
C MET A 132 10.03 1.85 -5.23
N ILE A 133 10.59 2.60 -6.17
CA ILE A 133 11.99 2.49 -6.61
C ILE A 133 12.92 2.99 -5.50
N GLU A 134 12.67 4.19 -4.97
CA GLU A 134 13.46 4.82 -3.92
C GLU A 134 13.56 3.95 -2.67
N SER A 135 12.44 3.35 -2.25
CA SER A 135 12.38 2.45 -1.09
C SER A 135 12.83 1.02 -1.38
N LYS A 136 13.33 0.72 -2.58
CA LYS A 136 13.70 -0.63 -3.06
C LYS A 136 12.55 -1.66 -2.99
N THR A 137 11.32 -1.19 -2.88
CA THR A 137 10.13 -2.06 -2.88
C THR A 137 9.98 -2.79 -4.21
N SER A 138 10.27 -2.12 -5.33
CA SER A 138 10.19 -2.70 -6.68
C SER A 138 11.10 -3.92 -6.86
N GLU A 139 12.27 -3.95 -6.20
CA GLU A 139 13.21 -5.08 -6.23
C GLU A 139 12.65 -6.35 -5.57
N ASN A 140 11.61 -6.21 -4.75
CA ASN A 140 10.97 -7.30 -4.01
C ASN A 140 9.63 -7.75 -4.62
N LEU A 141 9.31 -7.31 -5.85
CA LEU A 141 8.07 -7.59 -6.57
C LEU A 141 8.26 -8.58 -7.73
N PHE A 142 8.95 -9.69 -7.49
CA PHE A 142 8.96 -10.87 -8.38
C PHE A 142 9.12 -10.56 -9.88
N GLY A 143 10.18 -9.82 -10.25
CA GLY A 143 10.52 -9.52 -11.65
C GLY A 143 9.86 -8.27 -12.24
N LEU A 144 9.06 -7.51 -11.47
CA LEU A 144 8.43 -6.28 -11.99
C LEU A 144 9.34 -5.04 -11.97
N GLU A 145 10.53 -5.11 -11.38
CA GLU A 145 11.38 -3.95 -11.11
C GLU A 145 11.65 -3.10 -12.35
N ASP A 146 12.12 -3.70 -13.43
CA ASP A 146 12.49 -2.96 -14.66
C ASP A 146 11.28 -2.38 -15.36
N GLY A 147 10.16 -3.10 -15.36
CA GLY A 147 8.89 -2.59 -15.86
C GLY A 147 8.36 -1.42 -15.05
N ILE A 148 8.45 -1.47 -13.72
CA ILE A 148 8.09 -0.36 -12.83
C ILE A 148 8.97 0.86 -13.11
N LYS A 149 10.28 0.68 -13.25
CA LYS A 149 11.22 1.77 -13.63
C LYS A 149 10.83 2.39 -14.97
N TYR A 150 10.52 1.56 -15.95
CA TYR A 150 10.11 2.02 -17.29
C TYR A 150 8.81 2.84 -17.20
N ILE A 151 7.75 2.27 -16.61
CA ILE A 151 6.44 2.91 -16.49
C ILE A 151 6.52 4.22 -15.69
N SER A 152 7.38 4.31 -14.67
CA SER A 152 7.52 5.49 -13.82
C SER A 152 7.93 6.76 -14.58
N ASN A 153 8.47 6.60 -15.80
CA ASN A 153 8.92 7.68 -16.68
C ASN A 153 7.98 7.90 -17.88
N LEU A 154 6.93 7.10 -18.03
CA LEU A 154 5.96 7.28 -19.10
C LEU A 154 4.93 8.35 -18.72
N ASP A 155 4.71 9.29 -19.62
CA ASP A 155 3.65 10.30 -19.52
C ASP A 155 2.46 9.90 -20.39
N VAL A 156 1.88 8.73 -20.10
CA VAL A 156 0.70 8.19 -20.80
C VAL A 156 -0.26 7.58 -19.78
N GLU A 157 -1.54 7.58 -20.10
CA GLU A 157 -2.50 6.79 -19.33
C GLU A 157 -2.34 5.30 -19.69
N LEU A 158 -2.32 4.46 -18.67
CA LEU A 158 -2.30 3.00 -18.80
C LEU A 158 -3.39 2.41 -17.92
N TYR A 159 -4.13 1.45 -18.45
CA TYR A 159 -4.96 0.60 -17.62
C TYR A 159 -4.08 -0.34 -16.77
N PRO A 160 -4.57 -0.81 -15.61
CA PRO A 160 -3.78 -1.70 -14.75
C PRO A 160 -3.22 -2.93 -15.48
N LEU A 161 -4.02 -3.56 -16.33
CA LEU A 161 -3.59 -4.72 -17.10
C LEU A 161 -2.46 -4.38 -18.07
N GLU A 162 -2.55 -3.25 -18.77
CA GLU A 162 -1.50 -2.78 -19.68
C GLU A 162 -0.19 -2.51 -18.92
N ALA A 163 -0.27 -1.94 -17.71
CA ALA A 163 0.89 -1.73 -16.86
C ALA A 163 1.55 -3.06 -16.46
N PHE A 164 0.76 -4.09 -16.12
CA PHE A 164 1.28 -5.44 -15.87
C PHE A 164 1.92 -6.04 -17.13
N ILE A 165 1.28 -5.93 -18.30
CA ILE A 165 1.84 -6.41 -19.57
C ILE A 165 3.20 -5.75 -19.83
N VAL A 166 3.30 -4.43 -19.67
CA VAL A 166 4.58 -3.72 -19.83
C VAL A 166 5.63 -4.24 -18.86
N CYS A 167 5.27 -4.43 -17.58
CA CYS A 167 6.17 -5.02 -16.60
C CYS A 167 6.63 -6.42 -17.00
N PHE A 168 5.76 -7.25 -17.56
CA PHE A 168 6.07 -8.61 -17.96
C PHE A 168 6.92 -8.69 -19.24
N VAL A 169 6.69 -7.79 -20.18
CA VAL A 169 7.49 -7.74 -21.42
C VAL A 169 8.92 -7.26 -21.15
N ILE A 170 9.10 -6.38 -20.16
CA ILE A 170 10.41 -5.76 -19.86
C ILE A 170 11.15 -6.54 -18.77
N GLY A 171 10.43 -7.10 -17.80
CA GLY A 171 11.00 -7.75 -16.64
C GLY A 171 11.30 -9.24 -16.84
N ASP A 172 11.96 -9.85 -15.87
CA ASP A 172 12.16 -11.30 -15.77
C ASP A 172 11.08 -11.87 -14.84
N ILE A 173 9.99 -12.35 -15.48
CA ILE A 173 8.75 -12.71 -14.77
C ILE A 173 8.92 -13.97 -13.93
N ASP A 174 8.55 -13.90 -12.67
CA ASP A 174 8.38 -15.07 -11.79
C ASP A 174 7.00 -15.72 -12.04
N ASP A 175 6.93 -17.06 -12.16
CA ASP A 175 5.70 -17.85 -12.32
C ASP A 175 4.66 -17.69 -11.20
N LYS A 176 5.00 -16.93 -10.16
CA LYS A 176 4.10 -16.63 -9.04
C LYS A 176 2.91 -15.74 -9.41
N TRP A 177 3.01 -14.95 -10.47
CA TRP A 177 1.93 -14.06 -10.88
C TRP A 177 0.75 -14.84 -11.43
N LYS A 178 -0.43 -14.63 -10.85
CA LYS A 178 -1.66 -15.35 -11.18
C LYS A 178 -2.69 -14.39 -11.75
N PHE A 179 -2.94 -14.52 -13.04
CA PHE A 179 -4.02 -13.82 -13.72
C PHE A 179 -5.22 -14.73 -13.92
N SER A 180 -6.40 -14.13 -14.11
CA SER A 180 -7.57 -14.87 -14.53
C SER A 180 -7.35 -15.46 -15.93
N ASN A 181 -8.07 -16.53 -16.27
CA ASN A 181 -7.99 -17.13 -17.62
C ASN A 181 -8.26 -16.13 -18.74
N LYS A 182 -9.09 -15.11 -18.48
CA LYS A 182 -9.36 -14.03 -19.44
C LYS A 182 -8.17 -13.11 -19.64
N GLU A 183 -7.46 -12.79 -18.58
CA GLU A 183 -6.26 -11.94 -18.59
C GLU A 183 -5.07 -12.70 -19.19
N ASN A 184 -4.88 -14.00 -18.87
CA ASN A 184 -3.85 -14.85 -19.43
C ASN A 184 -3.95 -15.00 -20.96
N ASN A 185 -5.14 -14.83 -21.55
CA ASN A 185 -5.30 -14.87 -23.01
C ASN A 185 -4.93 -13.54 -23.69
N ILE A 186 -4.61 -12.49 -22.94
CA ILE A 186 -4.25 -11.16 -23.43
C ILE A 186 -2.74 -10.91 -23.26
N ILE A 187 -2.14 -11.51 -22.22
CA ILE A 187 -0.70 -11.47 -21.92
C ILE A 187 0.04 -12.50 -22.76
#